data_bff64758fe4aa7f0d27a4e0bf59b0385
#
_entry.id   bff64758fe4aa7f0d27a4e0bf59b0385
#
_cell.length_a   1.000
_cell.length_b   1.000
_cell.length_c   1.000
_cell.angle_alpha   90.00
_cell.angle_beta   90.00
_cell.angle_gamma   90.00
#
_symmetry.space_group_name_H-M   'P 1'
#
loop_
_entity.id
_entity.type
_entity.pdbx_description
1 polymer ?
#
loop_
_entity_poly.entity_id
_entity_poly.type
_entity_poly.pdbx_seq_one_letter_code
_entity_poly.pdbx_strand_id
1 'polypeptide(L)'
;ATAREDLLHVVDDPSGTPINKKVTIAEMMNALAAPVALADTAVTLTAATHAGRTIVVPDTSADRIYTLPTPSAGLSFHFVYGGAAADATDVTIKTANNTIFFKGSVVHLDNTADENSLAVISNGTAHFTLKMDTLSGLDLRLVGASATVYYISGTVSTVTVPAFS
;
A
#
# COMPACT_ATOMS: atom_id res chain seq x y z
N ALA A 1 8.63 -5.89 32.85
CA ALA A 1 8.67 -5.32 31.51
C ALA A 1 9.04 -6.45 30.54
N THR A 2 8.36 -6.53 29.37
CA THR A 2 8.65 -7.54 28.35
C THR A 2 9.88 -7.10 27.56
N ALA A 3 10.86 -7.98 27.44
CA ALA A 3 12.05 -7.75 26.61
C ALA A 3 11.86 -8.34 25.20
N ARG A 4 12.67 -7.91 24.22
CA ARG A 4 12.56 -8.40 22.84
C ARG A 4 12.93 -9.87 22.69
N GLU A 5 13.75 -10.38 23.58
CA GLU A 5 14.15 -11.80 23.70
C GLU A 5 13.15 -12.67 24.44
N ASP A 6 12.13 -12.08 25.09
CA ASP A 6 11.09 -12.86 25.75
C ASP A 6 10.34 -13.75 24.74
N LEU A 7 10.01 -14.95 25.17
CA LEU A 7 9.38 -15.95 24.33
C LEU A 7 7.86 -15.92 24.46
N LEU A 8 7.18 -15.94 23.32
CA LEU A 8 5.75 -16.18 23.25
C LEU A 8 5.48 -17.63 22.89
N HIS A 9 4.46 -18.20 23.53
CA HIS A 9 3.97 -19.52 23.20
C HIS A 9 2.92 -19.41 22.09
N VAL A 10 3.16 -20.05 20.96
CA VAL A 10 2.30 -20.01 19.79
C VAL A 10 1.87 -21.43 19.42
N VAL A 11 0.61 -21.61 19.08
CA VAL A 11 0.10 -22.84 18.49
C VAL A 11 0.19 -22.71 16.97
N ASP A 12 1.04 -23.52 16.37
CA ASP A 12 1.16 -23.62 14.91
C ASP A 12 0.15 -24.64 14.39
N ASP A 13 -0.46 -24.35 13.24
CA ASP A 13 -1.50 -25.17 12.62
C ASP A 13 -2.66 -25.54 13.57
N PRO A 14 -3.39 -24.55 14.10
CA PRO A 14 -4.46 -24.78 15.08
C PRO A 14 -5.65 -25.58 14.52
N SER A 15 -5.79 -25.65 13.20
CA SER A 15 -6.85 -26.39 12.49
C SER A 15 -6.43 -27.77 12.00
N GLY A 16 -5.13 -28.09 12.05
CA GLY A 16 -4.57 -29.38 11.64
C GLY A 16 -4.06 -30.19 12.82
N THR A 17 -2.76 -30.48 12.84
CA THR A 17 -2.09 -31.11 13.99
C THR A 17 -1.37 -30.03 14.81
N PRO A 18 -1.98 -29.53 15.89
CA PRO A 18 -1.43 -28.41 16.63
C PRO A 18 -0.06 -28.72 17.22
N ILE A 19 0.92 -27.87 16.94
CA ILE A 19 2.26 -27.95 17.50
C ILE A 19 2.54 -26.69 18.32
N ASN A 20 2.98 -26.87 19.53
CA ASN A 20 3.39 -25.75 20.37
C ASN A 20 4.78 -25.28 19.97
N LYS A 21 4.89 -24.02 19.56
CA LYS A 21 6.15 -23.37 19.23
C LYS A 21 6.41 -22.17 20.15
N LYS A 22 7.67 -21.86 20.32
CA LYS A 22 8.10 -20.64 20.99
C LYS A 22 8.67 -19.69 19.95
N VAL A 23 8.24 -18.44 19.98
CA VAL A 23 8.69 -17.36 19.09
C VAL A 23 9.12 -16.21 19.97
N THR A 24 10.26 -15.60 19.67
CA THR A 24 10.66 -14.37 20.37
C THR A 24 9.80 -13.19 19.92
N ILE A 25 9.64 -12.22 20.79
CA ILE A 25 8.99 -10.95 20.41
C ILE A 25 9.73 -10.28 19.24
N ALA A 26 11.06 -10.38 19.20
CA ALA A 26 11.85 -9.84 18.10
C ALA A 26 11.52 -10.50 16.74
N GLU A 27 11.40 -11.83 16.72
CA GLU A 27 11.03 -12.58 15.49
C GLU A 27 9.63 -12.19 15.00
N MET A 28 8.67 -12.10 15.92
CA MET A 28 7.32 -11.68 15.58
C MET A 28 7.29 -10.25 15.03
N MET A 29 7.98 -9.30 15.66
CA MET A 29 8.06 -7.92 15.21
C MET A 29 8.76 -7.82 13.84
N ASN A 30 9.83 -8.56 13.62
CA ASN A 30 10.54 -8.58 12.34
C ASN A 30 9.66 -9.15 11.22
N ALA A 31 8.90 -10.21 11.50
CA ALA A 31 7.95 -10.77 10.54
C ALA A 31 6.85 -9.79 10.15
N LEU A 32 6.34 -9.02 11.11
CA LEU A 32 5.33 -7.98 10.87
C LEU A 32 5.90 -6.76 10.14
N ALA A 33 7.16 -6.40 10.39
CA ALA A 33 7.83 -5.26 9.76
C ALA A 33 8.39 -5.56 8.36
N ALA A 34 8.52 -6.84 7.98
CA ALA A 34 9.09 -7.21 6.68
C ALA A 34 8.25 -6.64 5.53
N PRO A 35 8.87 -5.95 4.54
CA PRO A 35 8.14 -5.45 3.38
C PRO A 35 7.51 -6.58 2.57
N VAL A 36 6.42 -6.27 1.88
CA VAL A 36 5.77 -7.18 0.92
C VAL A 36 6.02 -6.64 -0.48
N ALA A 37 6.81 -7.35 -1.27
CA ALA A 37 6.96 -7.04 -2.69
C ALA A 37 5.72 -7.54 -3.46
N LEU A 38 5.11 -6.64 -4.25
CA LEU A 38 4.04 -7.03 -5.16
C LEU A 38 4.64 -7.71 -6.40
N ALA A 39 3.86 -8.60 -6.99
CA ALA A 39 4.21 -9.17 -8.29
C ALA A 39 3.91 -8.17 -9.42
N ASP A 40 4.62 -8.29 -10.55
CA ASP A 40 4.32 -7.58 -11.80
C ASP A 40 3.07 -8.16 -12.47
N THR A 41 1.96 -8.15 -11.76
CA THR A 41 0.62 -8.57 -12.20
C THR A 41 -0.43 -7.74 -11.48
N ALA A 42 -1.68 -7.79 -11.92
CA ALA A 42 -2.78 -7.24 -11.12
C ALA A 42 -2.91 -8.03 -9.80
N VAL A 43 -2.91 -7.34 -8.68
CA VAL A 43 -2.97 -7.94 -7.34
C VAL A 43 -4.14 -7.38 -6.54
N THR A 44 -4.94 -8.24 -5.94
CA THR A 44 -5.89 -7.85 -4.90
C THR A 44 -5.23 -8.03 -3.53
N LEU A 45 -5.04 -6.93 -2.83
CA LEU A 45 -4.44 -6.93 -1.50
C LEU A 45 -5.42 -7.48 -0.47
N THR A 46 -4.89 -8.10 0.56
CA THR A 46 -5.68 -8.59 1.70
C THR A 46 -5.20 -7.94 3.00
N ALA A 47 -6.09 -7.80 3.96
CA ALA A 47 -5.72 -7.29 5.28
C ALA A 47 -4.68 -8.21 5.96
N ALA A 48 -4.88 -9.53 5.88
CA ALA A 48 -4.03 -10.51 6.55
C ALA A 48 -2.56 -10.48 6.07
N THR A 49 -2.34 -10.24 4.77
CA THR A 49 -0.98 -10.29 4.19
C THR A 49 -0.32 -8.92 4.10
N HIS A 50 -1.11 -7.87 3.85
CA HIS A 50 -0.58 -6.58 3.40
C HIS A 50 -0.77 -5.45 4.41
N ALA A 51 -1.77 -5.53 5.32
CA ALA A 51 -2.05 -4.44 6.23
C ALA A 51 -0.95 -4.25 7.28
N GLY A 52 -0.70 -2.99 7.65
CA GLY A 52 0.34 -2.61 8.60
C GLY A 52 1.78 -2.75 8.08
N ARG A 53 1.96 -3.09 6.80
CA ARG A 53 3.27 -3.38 6.21
C ARG A 53 3.62 -2.37 5.12
N THR A 54 4.91 -2.27 4.85
CA THR A 54 5.41 -1.58 3.65
C THR A 54 5.22 -2.48 2.44
N ILE A 55 4.54 -1.97 1.42
CA ILE A 55 4.24 -2.66 0.17
C ILE A 55 5.14 -2.06 -0.91
N VAL A 56 5.96 -2.91 -1.50
CA VAL A 56 6.90 -2.49 -2.55
C VAL A 56 6.28 -2.74 -3.91
N VAL A 57 6.03 -1.66 -4.66
CA VAL A 57 5.57 -1.70 -6.04
C VAL A 57 6.78 -1.91 -6.95
N PRO A 58 6.84 -2.97 -7.77
CA PRO A 58 7.97 -3.25 -8.65
C PRO A 58 7.93 -2.37 -9.91
N ASP A 59 8.98 -2.43 -10.72
CA ASP A 59 8.89 -2.10 -12.15
C ASP A 59 7.82 -2.99 -12.80
N THR A 60 7.00 -2.40 -13.68
CA THR A 60 5.91 -3.13 -14.31
C THR A 60 6.12 -3.25 -15.83
N SER A 61 5.86 -4.42 -16.40
CA SER A 61 6.00 -4.68 -17.83
C SER A 61 4.76 -4.29 -18.64
N ALA A 62 3.67 -3.93 -17.95
CA ALA A 62 2.40 -3.43 -18.51
C ALA A 62 1.62 -2.70 -17.41
N ASP A 63 0.56 -2.01 -17.77
CA ASP A 63 -0.33 -1.35 -16.82
C ASP A 63 -0.82 -2.31 -15.73
N ARG A 64 -0.72 -1.90 -14.47
CA ARG A 64 -1.09 -2.74 -13.32
C ARG A 64 -2.10 -2.05 -12.43
N ILE A 65 -3.02 -2.87 -11.92
CA ILE A 65 -4.04 -2.44 -10.96
C ILE A 65 -3.83 -3.21 -9.65
N TYR A 66 -3.59 -2.46 -8.58
CA TYR A 66 -3.51 -2.98 -7.23
C TYR A 66 -4.80 -2.61 -6.49
N THR A 67 -5.61 -3.63 -6.18
CA THR A 67 -6.93 -3.43 -5.56
C THR A 67 -6.83 -3.58 -4.05
N LEU A 68 -7.24 -2.55 -3.32
CA LEU A 68 -7.32 -2.55 -1.86
C LEU A 68 -8.50 -3.40 -1.37
N PRO A 69 -8.44 -4.03 -0.19
CA PRO A 69 -9.60 -4.66 0.43
C PRO A 69 -10.64 -3.60 0.86
N THR A 70 -11.80 -4.06 1.33
CA THR A 70 -12.76 -3.16 1.99
C THR A 70 -12.13 -2.55 3.25
N PRO A 71 -12.19 -1.23 3.44
CA PRO A 71 -11.58 -0.59 4.59
C PRO A 71 -12.31 -0.90 5.89
N SER A 72 -11.56 -0.90 6.97
CA SER A 72 -12.05 -0.84 8.34
C SER A 72 -11.22 0.18 9.11
N ALA A 73 -11.74 0.69 10.21
CA ALA A 73 -11.04 1.69 11.01
C ALA A 73 -9.66 1.17 11.46
N GLY A 74 -8.61 1.92 11.16
CA GLY A 74 -7.23 1.59 11.49
C GLY A 74 -6.52 0.65 10.53
N LEU A 75 -7.19 0.07 9.53
CA LEU A 75 -6.54 -0.71 8.49
C LEU A 75 -5.61 0.20 7.68
N SER A 76 -4.32 -0.12 7.62
CA SER A 76 -3.33 0.77 7.01
C SER A 76 -2.44 0.05 5.99
N PHE A 77 -1.99 0.82 5.00
CA PHE A 77 -1.06 0.38 3.96
C PHE A 77 -0.05 1.49 3.70
N HIS A 78 1.20 1.10 3.47
CA HIS A 78 2.25 2.03 3.09
C HIS A 78 2.89 1.53 1.79
N PHE A 79 2.67 2.22 0.69
CA PHE A 79 3.24 1.88 -0.61
C PHE A 79 4.51 2.66 -0.87
N VAL A 80 5.53 1.97 -1.34
CA VAL A 80 6.78 2.55 -1.83
C VAL A 80 7.10 1.99 -3.21
N TYR A 81 7.76 2.77 -4.06
CA TYR A 81 8.25 2.29 -5.34
C TYR A 81 9.62 1.63 -5.16
N GLY A 82 9.76 0.41 -5.66
CA GLY A 82 10.99 -0.38 -5.61
C GLY A 82 11.67 -0.56 -6.96
N GLY A 83 11.16 0.08 -8.01
CA GLY A 83 11.75 0.04 -9.34
C GLY A 83 13.05 0.84 -9.45
N ALA A 84 13.84 0.56 -10.48
CA ALA A 84 15.16 1.18 -10.68
C ALA A 84 15.11 2.49 -11.48
N ALA A 85 14.07 2.72 -12.26
CA ALA A 85 13.92 3.88 -13.15
C ALA A 85 12.43 4.23 -13.33
N ALA A 86 12.17 5.34 -14.02
CA ALA A 86 10.81 5.69 -14.42
C ALA A 86 10.24 4.59 -15.33
N ASP A 87 9.08 4.07 -14.93
CA ASP A 87 8.38 3.03 -15.68
C ASP A 87 7.52 3.66 -16.79
N ALA A 88 7.52 3.07 -17.97
CA ALA A 88 6.71 3.54 -19.10
C ALA A 88 5.24 3.11 -19.01
N THR A 89 4.88 2.34 -17.99
CA THR A 89 3.54 1.79 -17.78
C THR A 89 2.81 2.47 -16.62
N ASP A 90 1.49 2.31 -16.59
CA ASP A 90 0.65 2.91 -15.55
C ASP A 90 0.50 1.99 -14.34
N VAL A 91 0.60 2.58 -13.16
CA VAL A 91 0.22 1.94 -11.91
C VAL A 91 -1.05 2.58 -11.37
N THR A 92 -2.06 1.77 -11.13
CA THR A 92 -3.33 2.23 -10.52
C THR A 92 -3.54 1.56 -9.18
N ILE A 93 -3.73 2.36 -8.14
CA ILE A 93 -4.26 1.88 -6.86
C ILE A 93 -5.77 2.12 -6.85
N LYS A 94 -6.53 1.06 -6.60
CA LYS A 94 -7.99 1.06 -6.67
C LYS A 94 -8.59 0.54 -5.37
N THR A 95 -9.71 1.10 -4.95
CA THR A 95 -10.53 0.54 -3.86
C THR A 95 -11.27 -0.74 -4.30
N ALA A 96 -11.79 -1.51 -3.36
CA ALA A 96 -12.47 -2.78 -3.65
C ALA A 96 -13.67 -2.63 -4.59
N ASN A 97 -14.33 -1.47 -4.57
CA ASN A 97 -15.47 -1.16 -5.45
C ASN A 97 -15.68 0.36 -5.54
N ASN A 98 -16.62 0.79 -6.37
CA ASN A 98 -16.95 2.20 -6.64
C ASN A 98 -17.82 2.89 -5.58
N THR A 99 -18.05 2.26 -4.45
CA THR A 99 -18.73 2.86 -3.29
C THR A 99 -17.77 3.11 -2.12
N ILE A 100 -16.50 2.82 -2.31
CA ILE A 100 -15.41 3.08 -1.38
C ILE A 100 -14.51 4.13 -2.00
N PHE A 101 -14.23 5.22 -1.28
CA PHE A 101 -13.58 6.38 -1.83
C PHE A 101 -12.28 6.72 -1.13
N PHE A 102 -11.38 7.38 -1.84
CA PHE A 102 -10.22 8.06 -1.27
C PHE A 102 -10.62 9.44 -0.75
N LYS A 103 -10.04 9.85 0.37
CA LYS A 103 -10.16 11.21 0.92
C LYS A 103 -8.79 11.69 1.38
N GLY A 104 -8.37 12.85 0.89
CA GLY A 104 -7.08 13.43 1.24
C GLY A 104 -6.37 13.96 0.01
N SER A 105 -5.05 13.96 0.05
CA SER A 105 -4.25 14.49 -1.05
C SER A 105 -2.94 13.74 -1.21
N VAL A 106 -2.42 13.75 -2.42
CA VAL A 106 -1.04 13.37 -2.72
C VAL A 106 -0.31 14.57 -3.32
N VAL A 107 0.97 14.67 -3.06
CA VAL A 107 1.83 15.67 -3.70
C VAL A 107 2.46 15.01 -4.92
N HIS A 108 2.15 15.54 -6.08
CA HIS A 108 2.85 15.20 -7.31
C HIS A 108 4.22 15.87 -7.31
N LEU A 109 5.24 15.10 -7.54
CA LEU A 109 6.61 15.54 -7.82
C LEU A 109 6.87 15.24 -9.28
N ASP A 110 6.85 16.28 -10.12
CA ASP A 110 7.15 16.16 -11.53
C ASP A 110 8.62 15.76 -11.71
N ASN A 111 8.87 14.66 -12.42
CA ASN A 111 10.23 14.18 -12.69
C ASN A 111 10.72 14.59 -14.09
N THR A 112 10.04 15.52 -14.74
CA THR A 112 10.48 16.15 -15.98
C THR A 112 11.40 17.34 -15.72
N ALA A 113 11.88 17.97 -16.78
CA ALA A 113 12.77 19.12 -16.67
C ALA A 113 12.13 20.36 -16.03
N ASP A 114 10.80 20.41 -15.96
CA ASP A 114 10.06 21.54 -15.38
C ASP A 114 9.93 21.52 -13.85
N GLU A 115 10.17 20.37 -13.24
CA GLU A 115 10.25 20.12 -11.78
C GLU A 115 9.10 20.78 -10.96
N ASN A 116 7.88 20.76 -11.49
CA ASN A 116 6.73 21.33 -10.80
C ASN A 116 6.18 20.37 -9.73
N SER A 117 5.71 20.94 -8.63
CA SER A 117 5.04 20.17 -7.57
C SER A 117 3.60 20.64 -7.42
N LEU A 118 2.66 19.71 -7.36
CA LEU A 118 1.23 20.00 -7.29
C LEU A 118 0.53 19.10 -6.28
N ALA A 119 -0.36 19.66 -5.48
CA ALA A 119 -1.26 18.87 -4.65
C ALA A 119 -2.46 18.37 -5.47
N VAL A 120 -2.65 17.06 -5.50
CA VAL A 120 -3.79 16.39 -6.14
C VAL A 120 -4.74 15.91 -5.06
N ILE A 121 -6.00 16.34 -5.10
CA ILE A 121 -6.94 16.20 -3.99
C ILE A 121 -8.08 15.26 -4.37
N SER A 122 -8.43 14.36 -3.45
CA SER A 122 -9.64 13.55 -3.50
C SER A 122 -10.62 13.97 -2.42
N ASN A 123 -11.89 14.15 -2.79
CA ASN A 123 -12.95 14.69 -1.94
C ASN A 123 -13.61 13.68 -0.99
N GLY A 124 -13.36 12.37 -1.19
CA GLY A 124 -13.94 11.30 -0.37
C GLY A 124 -15.36 10.86 -0.77
N THR A 125 -15.86 11.29 -1.94
CA THR A 125 -17.24 10.98 -2.38
C THR A 125 -17.37 10.50 -3.82
N ALA A 126 -16.31 10.61 -4.62
CA ALA A 126 -16.37 10.29 -6.05
C ALA A 126 -15.15 9.50 -6.57
N HIS A 127 -14.02 9.55 -5.89
CA HIS A 127 -12.78 9.00 -6.40
C HIS A 127 -12.43 7.68 -5.73
N PHE A 128 -12.39 6.62 -6.49
CA PHE A 128 -12.09 5.26 -6.03
C PHE A 128 -10.83 4.66 -6.70
N THR A 129 -10.19 5.42 -7.60
CA THR A 129 -8.90 5.06 -8.19
C THR A 129 -7.90 6.21 -8.04
N LEU A 130 -6.62 5.88 -7.95
CA LEU A 130 -5.49 6.78 -8.15
C LEU A 130 -4.62 6.17 -9.25
N LYS A 131 -4.60 6.80 -10.42
CA LYS A 131 -3.78 6.42 -11.56
C LYS A 131 -2.49 7.23 -11.56
N MET A 132 -1.37 6.56 -11.73
CA MET A 132 -0.02 7.11 -11.78
C MET A 132 0.63 6.65 -13.08
N ASP A 133 0.95 7.60 -13.94
CA ASP A 133 1.57 7.37 -15.25
C ASP A 133 3.08 7.57 -15.14
N THR A 134 3.85 6.67 -15.70
CA THR A 134 5.31 6.75 -15.71
C THR A 134 5.90 6.95 -14.30
N LEU A 135 5.58 6.01 -13.40
CA LEU A 135 5.97 6.07 -11.99
C LEU A 135 7.48 5.97 -11.82
N SER A 136 8.08 6.91 -11.10
CA SER A 136 9.50 6.91 -10.75
C SER A 136 9.77 6.99 -9.25
N GLY A 137 8.73 7.29 -8.46
CA GLY A 137 8.82 7.34 -7.00
C GLY A 137 7.44 7.32 -6.35
N LEU A 138 7.33 6.66 -5.23
CA LEU A 138 6.09 6.52 -4.48
C LEU A 138 6.39 6.42 -2.99
N ASP A 139 5.73 7.25 -2.20
CA ASP A 139 5.58 7.12 -0.76
C ASP A 139 4.13 7.48 -0.41
N LEU A 140 3.25 6.49 -0.42
CA LEU A 140 1.83 6.67 -0.14
C LEU A 140 1.41 5.94 1.12
N ARG A 141 0.65 6.63 1.95
CA ARG A 141 0.02 6.08 3.14
C ARG A 141 -1.49 6.10 2.99
N LEU A 142 -2.10 4.96 3.26
CA LEU A 142 -3.55 4.80 3.27
C LEU A 142 -3.99 4.27 4.62
N VAL A 143 -5.05 4.87 5.15
CA VAL A 143 -5.65 4.44 6.42
C VAL A 143 -7.15 4.34 6.26
N GLY A 144 -7.72 3.19 6.58
CA GLY A 144 -9.16 3.00 6.63
C GLY A 144 -9.77 3.90 7.70
N ALA A 145 -10.64 4.82 7.28
CA ALA A 145 -11.35 5.74 8.17
C ALA A 145 -12.72 5.18 8.59
N SER A 146 -13.35 4.42 7.69
CA SER A 146 -14.66 3.79 7.88
C SER A 146 -14.77 2.59 6.93
N ALA A 147 -15.93 1.97 6.83
CA ALA A 147 -16.18 0.90 5.87
C ALA A 147 -16.21 1.37 4.39
N THR A 148 -16.22 2.67 4.14
CA THR A 148 -16.37 3.24 2.78
C THR A 148 -15.30 4.29 2.42
N VAL A 149 -14.36 4.60 3.32
CA VAL A 149 -13.36 5.66 3.08
C VAL A 149 -11.98 5.23 3.50
N TYR A 150 -11.02 5.42 2.59
CA TYR A 150 -9.60 5.45 2.88
C TYR A 150 -9.10 6.90 2.92
N TYR A 151 -8.47 7.31 4.02
CA TYR A 151 -7.60 8.49 3.98
C TYR A 151 -6.33 8.16 3.20
N ILE A 152 -5.95 9.07 2.31
CA ILE A 152 -4.75 8.97 1.50
C ILE A 152 -3.87 10.19 1.68
N SER A 153 -2.56 9.98 1.80
CA SER A 153 -1.55 11.04 1.87
C SER A 153 -0.21 10.53 1.38
N GLY A 154 0.66 11.43 0.95
CA GLY A 154 2.03 11.07 0.56
C GLY A 154 2.50 11.80 -0.69
N THR A 155 3.52 11.23 -1.33
CA THR A 155 4.14 11.78 -2.53
C THR A 155 4.14 10.76 -3.67
N VAL A 156 3.98 11.25 -4.88
CA VAL A 156 4.04 10.47 -6.12
C VAL A 156 4.93 11.22 -7.10
N SER A 157 5.99 10.57 -7.57
CA SER A 157 6.85 11.11 -8.62
C SER A 157 6.50 10.43 -9.95
N THR A 158 6.01 11.23 -10.88
CA THR A 158 5.54 10.80 -12.20
C THR A 158 5.82 11.87 -13.25
N VAL A 159 5.77 11.52 -14.53
CA VAL A 159 5.88 12.48 -15.64
C VAL A 159 4.61 13.32 -15.76
N THR A 160 3.45 12.70 -15.62
CA THR A 160 2.16 13.39 -15.69
C THR A 160 1.50 13.45 -14.32
N VAL A 161 0.68 14.48 -14.10
CA VAL A 161 -0.04 14.64 -12.83
C VAL A 161 -0.91 13.41 -12.56
N PRO A 162 -0.77 12.74 -11.39
CA PRO A 162 -1.62 11.61 -11.03
C PRO A 162 -3.10 12.00 -11.03
N ALA A 163 -3.96 11.07 -11.42
CA ALA A 163 -5.39 11.32 -11.53
C ALA A 163 -6.20 10.50 -10.52
N PHE A 164 -7.01 11.18 -9.75
CA PHE A 164 -8.11 10.55 -9.02
C PHE A 164 -9.36 10.44 -9.90
N SER A 165 -10.01 9.27 -9.95
CA SER A 165 -11.25 9.03 -10.67
C SER A 165 -12.19 8.06 -9.95
#